data_32986ac2acc55fcf769968d9da3b2d17
#
_entry.id   32986ac2acc55fcf769968d9da3b2d17
#
_cell.length_a   1.000
_cell.length_b   1.000
_cell.length_c   1.000
_cell.angle_alpha   90.00
_cell.angle_beta   90.00
_cell.angle_gamma   90.00
#
_symmetry.space_group_name_H-M   'P 1'
#
loop_
_entity.id
_entity.type
_entity.pdbx_description
1 polymer ?
#
loop_
_entity_poly.entity_id
_entity_poly.type
_entity_poly.pdbx_seq_one_letter_code
_entity_poly.pdbx_strand_id
1 'polypeptide(L)'
;MAVFTQVTHDQAQSLLDHLQLGQLTELKGIQGGIENTNYFLTSSEGEFVLTLFERLSAQELPFYLHLMRHLAVRAIPVPKPMENDAGQILFEVAGKPAALVNRLKGASELQPTAQHCQIVGDMLARMHLAARDFELSQPNLRGLNWWIQTVPQILEFLTPECSQLLLQELAFQVDLSAQPVFKSLPKGAVHADLFRDNVMFDEDHLSGFFDFYFAGVDTWLFDLSVCLNDWCIDLKTGSFDSQRLHAFIKAYQRVRPLSASERELINPMLRAAALRFWISRLWDLHLPREANLLKAHDPQHFERVLKARIFHPIHIEHILGY
;
A
#
# COMPACT_ATOMS: atom_id res chain seq x y z
N MET A 1 -7.38 -20.60 6.05
CA MET A 1 -8.09 -19.85 7.12
C MET A 1 -7.11 -18.81 7.64
N ALA A 2 -7.46 -17.53 7.56
CA ALA A 2 -6.57 -16.45 8.04
C ALA A 2 -7.14 -15.81 9.32
N VAL A 3 -7.76 -16.59 10.20
CA VAL A 3 -8.08 -16.21 11.56
C VAL A 3 -7.07 -16.90 12.45
N PHE A 4 -6.05 -16.17 12.89
CA PHE A 4 -5.01 -16.69 13.80
C PHE A 4 -5.47 -16.60 15.25
N THR A 5 -6.14 -15.50 15.63
CA THR A 5 -6.68 -15.27 16.96
C THR A 5 -8.22 -15.29 16.93
N GLN A 6 -8.82 -16.14 17.71
CA GLN A 6 -10.27 -16.20 17.83
C GLN A 6 -10.79 -15.10 18.77
N VAL A 7 -11.81 -14.38 18.31
CA VAL A 7 -12.54 -13.38 19.09
C VAL A 7 -13.91 -13.94 19.46
N THR A 8 -14.25 -13.92 20.73
CA THR A 8 -15.59 -14.33 21.19
C THR A 8 -16.61 -13.22 20.99
N HIS A 9 -17.90 -13.59 20.99
CA HIS A 9 -18.99 -12.62 20.91
C HIS A 9 -18.91 -11.58 22.04
N ASP A 10 -18.62 -12.03 23.28
CA ASP A 10 -18.52 -11.15 24.44
C ASP A 10 -17.36 -10.16 24.34
N GLN A 11 -16.21 -10.59 23.78
CA GLN A 11 -15.06 -9.69 23.54
C GLN A 11 -15.39 -8.62 22.48
N ALA A 12 -16.06 -9.01 21.40
CA ALA A 12 -16.50 -8.08 20.36
C ALA A 12 -17.57 -7.10 20.89
N GLN A 13 -18.55 -7.59 21.68
CA GLN A 13 -19.55 -6.74 22.31
C GLN A 13 -18.92 -5.75 23.29
N SER A 14 -17.98 -6.21 24.12
CA SER A 14 -17.25 -5.33 25.07
C SER A 14 -16.53 -4.19 24.35
N LEU A 15 -15.94 -4.44 23.17
CA LEU A 15 -15.34 -3.39 22.35
C LEU A 15 -16.39 -2.41 21.82
N LEU A 16 -17.54 -2.91 21.33
CA LEU A 16 -18.63 -2.05 20.87
C LEU A 16 -19.21 -1.18 21.99
N ASP A 17 -19.37 -1.75 23.19
CA ASP A 17 -19.84 -1.00 24.37
C ASP A 17 -18.87 0.13 24.72
N HIS A 18 -17.55 -0.17 24.67
CA HIS A 18 -16.50 0.84 24.93
C HIS A 18 -16.49 1.96 23.88
N LEU A 19 -16.89 1.66 22.65
CA LEU A 19 -16.99 2.59 21.53
C LEU A 19 -18.39 3.19 21.34
N GLN A 20 -19.37 2.79 22.14
CA GLN A 20 -20.78 3.22 22.06
C GLN A 20 -21.40 2.94 20.67
N LEU A 21 -21.05 1.80 20.08
CA LEU A 21 -21.47 1.39 18.74
C LEU A 21 -22.62 0.33 18.76
N GLY A 22 -23.39 0.29 19.83
CA GLY A 22 -24.63 -0.50 19.93
C GLY A 22 -24.40 -2.00 20.12
N GLN A 23 -25.43 -2.78 19.78
CA GLN A 23 -25.43 -4.23 20.02
C GLN A 23 -24.85 -4.99 18.81
N LEU A 24 -23.97 -5.95 19.10
CA LEU A 24 -23.42 -6.87 18.10
C LEU A 24 -24.52 -7.77 17.52
N THR A 25 -24.63 -7.78 16.21
CA THR A 25 -25.60 -8.64 15.48
C THR A 25 -24.89 -9.72 14.67
N GLU A 26 -23.66 -9.47 14.17
CA GLU A 26 -22.87 -10.45 13.43
C GLU A 26 -21.37 -10.26 13.71
N LEU A 27 -20.66 -11.39 13.87
CA LEU A 27 -19.20 -11.46 13.93
C LEU A 27 -18.74 -12.59 13.00
N LYS A 28 -18.04 -12.24 11.91
CA LYS A 28 -17.63 -13.21 10.90
C LYS A 28 -16.16 -13.04 10.55
N GLY A 29 -15.34 -14.08 10.77
CA GLY A 29 -13.94 -14.09 10.40
C GLY A 29 -13.72 -13.93 8.89
N ILE A 30 -12.78 -13.10 8.50
CA ILE A 30 -12.40 -12.87 7.10
C ILE A 30 -11.36 -13.91 6.70
N GLN A 31 -11.66 -14.67 5.65
CA GLN A 31 -10.75 -15.68 5.08
C GLN A 31 -9.79 -15.01 4.08
N GLY A 32 -8.99 -14.10 4.54
CA GLY A 32 -8.01 -13.37 3.72
C GLY A 32 -7.15 -12.50 4.62
N GLY A 33 -5.98 -12.15 4.15
CA GLY A 33 -4.99 -11.40 4.93
C GLY A 33 -3.84 -12.30 5.40
N ILE A 34 -2.62 -11.76 5.25
CA ILE A 34 -1.39 -12.52 5.45
C ILE A 34 -0.81 -12.26 6.84
N GLU A 35 -1.06 -11.10 7.40
CA GLU A 35 -0.35 -10.58 8.57
C GLU A 35 -1.25 -10.36 9.80
N ASN A 36 -2.56 -10.20 9.62
CA ASN A 36 -3.49 -9.82 10.69
C ASN A 36 -4.72 -10.72 10.70
N THR A 37 -5.34 -10.86 11.86
CA THR A 37 -6.68 -11.46 11.98
C THR A 37 -7.73 -10.40 11.78
N ASN A 38 -8.65 -10.63 10.83
CA ASN A 38 -9.71 -9.67 10.53
C ASN A 38 -11.10 -10.31 10.69
N TYR A 39 -12.05 -9.52 11.16
CA TYR A 39 -13.46 -9.87 11.27
C TYR A 39 -14.35 -8.80 10.66
N PHE A 40 -15.35 -9.20 9.89
CA PHE A 40 -16.53 -8.36 9.70
C PHE A 40 -17.34 -8.37 10.98
N LEU A 41 -17.70 -7.18 11.43
CA LEU A 41 -18.47 -6.95 12.64
C LEU A 41 -19.65 -6.06 12.27
N THR A 42 -20.87 -6.52 12.51
CA THR A 42 -22.09 -5.74 12.31
C THR A 42 -22.74 -5.48 13.66
N SER A 43 -23.08 -4.23 13.91
CA SER A 43 -23.84 -3.82 15.08
C SER A 43 -25.14 -3.10 14.69
N SER A 44 -25.93 -2.70 15.67
CA SER A 44 -27.12 -1.86 15.44
C SER A 44 -26.77 -0.48 14.85
N GLU A 45 -25.52 -0.02 14.98
CA GLU A 45 -25.06 1.29 14.52
C GLU A 45 -24.29 1.26 13.20
N GLY A 46 -23.97 0.08 12.66
CA GLY A 46 -23.29 -0.03 11.38
C GLY A 46 -22.45 -1.28 11.14
N GLU A 47 -21.70 -1.23 10.04
CA GLU A 47 -20.80 -2.30 9.60
C GLU A 47 -19.34 -1.86 9.75
N PHE A 48 -18.53 -2.76 10.33
CA PHE A 48 -17.15 -2.48 10.69
C PHE A 48 -16.22 -3.62 10.28
N VAL A 49 -14.93 -3.33 10.29
CA VAL A 49 -13.86 -4.33 10.24
C VAL A 49 -13.05 -4.22 11.53
N LEU A 50 -12.99 -5.30 12.28
CA LEU A 50 -12.11 -5.45 13.44
C LEU A 50 -10.82 -6.13 12.97
N THR A 51 -9.68 -5.44 13.16
CA THR A 51 -8.35 -5.96 12.88
C THR A 51 -7.61 -6.20 14.18
N LEU A 52 -7.14 -7.44 14.39
CA LEU A 52 -6.21 -7.79 15.46
C LEU A 52 -4.81 -7.90 14.85
N PHE A 53 -3.86 -7.16 15.40
CA PHE A 53 -2.49 -7.11 14.91
C PHE A 53 -1.67 -8.25 15.53
N GLU A 54 -1.37 -9.24 14.71
CA GLU A 54 -0.66 -10.43 15.17
C GLU A 54 0.83 -10.18 15.38
N ARG A 55 1.39 -9.20 14.66
CA ARG A 55 2.83 -8.93 14.61
C ARG A 55 3.21 -7.52 15.07
N LEU A 56 2.48 -6.51 14.62
CA LEU A 56 2.75 -5.13 14.99
C LEU A 56 2.40 -4.90 16.46
N SER A 57 3.34 -4.34 17.20
CA SER A 57 3.14 -3.95 18.59
C SER A 57 2.30 -2.65 18.70
N ALA A 58 1.76 -2.39 19.88
CA ALA A 58 1.03 -1.17 20.16
C ALA A 58 1.88 0.11 19.94
N GLN A 59 3.22 0.01 19.99
CA GLN A 59 4.12 1.13 19.74
C GLN A 59 4.31 1.43 18.25
N GLU A 60 4.14 0.43 17.38
CA GLU A 60 4.33 0.57 15.92
C GLU A 60 3.05 1.02 15.21
N LEU A 61 1.88 0.81 15.79
CA LEU A 61 0.57 1.05 15.17
C LEU A 61 0.14 2.53 15.07
N PRO A 62 0.55 3.46 15.95
CA PRO A 62 0.01 4.82 15.95
C PRO A 62 0.17 5.55 14.63
N PHE A 63 1.31 5.40 13.91
CA PHE A 63 1.52 6.04 12.63
C PHE A 63 0.40 5.69 11.63
N TYR A 64 0.11 4.40 11.46
CA TYR A 64 -0.86 3.91 10.48
C TYR A 64 -2.29 4.34 10.81
N LEU A 65 -2.72 4.14 12.06
CA LEU A 65 -4.08 4.44 12.49
C LEU A 65 -4.36 5.95 12.50
N HIS A 66 -3.40 6.76 12.94
CA HIS A 66 -3.53 8.21 12.89
C HIS A 66 -3.49 8.74 11.46
N LEU A 67 -2.71 8.13 10.54
CA LEU A 67 -2.73 8.50 9.12
C LEU A 67 -4.12 8.23 8.52
N MET A 68 -4.69 7.06 8.75
CA MET A 68 -6.04 6.72 8.28
C MET A 68 -7.08 7.72 8.84
N ARG A 69 -7.03 8.03 10.14
CA ARG A 69 -7.91 9.03 10.76
C ARG A 69 -7.72 10.41 10.12
N HIS A 70 -6.48 10.84 9.94
CA HIS A 70 -6.13 12.13 9.34
C HIS A 70 -6.69 12.28 7.91
N LEU A 71 -6.54 11.23 7.10
CA LEU A 71 -7.05 11.18 5.73
C LEU A 71 -8.58 11.16 5.68
N ALA A 72 -9.22 10.35 6.53
CA ALA A 72 -10.69 10.25 6.60
C ALA A 72 -11.34 11.60 6.96
N VAL A 73 -10.78 12.33 7.93
CA VAL A 73 -11.27 13.68 8.32
C VAL A 73 -11.12 14.68 7.17
N ARG A 74 -10.18 14.45 6.24
CA ARG A 74 -9.98 15.29 5.04
C ARG A 74 -10.73 14.79 3.82
N ALA A 75 -11.76 13.98 4.04
CA ALA A 75 -12.62 13.41 2.99
C ALA A 75 -11.87 12.55 1.95
N ILE A 76 -10.73 11.96 2.32
CA ILE A 76 -10.13 10.89 1.55
C ILE A 76 -10.85 9.59 1.94
N PRO A 77 -11.37 8.82 0.96
CA PRO A 77 -12.10 7.60 1.25
C PRO A 77 -11.12 6.51 1.70
N VAL A 78 -11.01 6.35 3.01
CA VAL A 78 -10.21 5.32 3.69
C VAL A 78 -11.01 4.79 4.89
N PRO A 79 -10.75 3.57 5.37
CA PRO A 79 -11.36 3.08 6.59
C PRO A 79 -11.03 4.01 7.76
N LYS A 80 -12.05 4.66 8.32
CA LYS A 80 -11.87 5.56 9.47
C LYS A 80 -11.78 4.73 10.76
N PRO A 81 -10.71 4.83 11.54
CA PRO A 81 -10.66 4.22 12.87
C PRO A 81 -11.75 4.80 13.78
N MET A 82 -12.49 3.91 14.44
CA MET A 82 -13.44 4.27 15.49
C MET A 82 -12.69 4.70 16.72
N GLU A 83 -13.18 5.75 17.38
CA GLU A 83 -12.56 6.31 18.57
C GLU A 83 -13.55 6.36 19.73
N ASN A 84 -13.05 6.15 20.96
CA ASN A 84 -13.84 6.34 22.17
C ASN A 84 -13.88 7.83 22.56
N ASP A 85 -14.62 8.17 23.65
CA ASP A 85 -14.75 9.53 24.15
C ASP A 85 -13.43 10.20 24.54
N ALA A 86 -12.37 9.38 24.82
CA ALA A 86 -11.02 9.87 25.08
C ALA A 86 -10.17 10.06 23.81
N GLY A 87 -10.72 9.79 22.61
CA GLY A 87 -10.04 9.88 21.32
C GLY A 87 -9.05 8.75 21.07
N GLN A 88 -9.14 7.64 21.82
CA GLN A 88 -8.33 6.45 21.59
C GLN A 88 -8.87 5.66 20.40
N ILE A 89 -7.99 5.19 19.52
CA ILE A 89 -8.29 4.42 18.30
C ILE A 89 -7.61 3.06 18.27
N LEU A 90 -6.80 2.76 19.27
CA LEU A 90 -6.10 1.49 19.46
C LEU A 90 -6.56 0.87 20.78
N PHE A 91 -6.96 -0.39 20.71
CA PHE A 91 -7.55 -1.15 21.82
C PHE A 91 -6.81 -2.47 21.98
N GLU A 92 -7.20 -3.26 22.99
CA GLU A 92 -6.77 -4.64 23.17
C GLU A 92 -7.98 -5.57 23.09
N VAL A 93 -7.90 -6.58 22.24
CA VAL A 93 -8.93 -7.63 22.11
C VAL A 93 -8.24 -8.98 22.05
N ALA A 94 -8.68 -9.92 22.87
CA ALA A 94 -8.09 -11.26 22.98
C ALA A 94 -6.57 -11.25 23.23
N GLY A 95 -6.05 -10.26 23.99
CA GLY A 95 -4.62 -10.12 24.29
C GLY A 95 -3.77 -9.60 23.13
N LYS A 96 -4.39 -9.05 22.08
CA LYS A 96 -3.71 -8.47 20.93
C LYS A 96 -4.08 -6.99 20.76
N PRO A 97 -3.16 -6.15 20.27
CA PRO A 97 -3.52 -4.82 19.81
C PRO A 97 -4.59 -4.93 18.71
N ALA A 98 -5.61 -4.09 18.78
CA ALA A 98 -6.74 -4.15 17.86
C ALA A 98 -7.25 -2.76 17.49
N ALA A 99 -7.78 -2.61 16.28
CA ALA A 99 -8.48 -1.42 15.83
C ALA A 99 -9.80 -1.81 15.15
N LEU A 100 -10.83 -0.99 15.36
CA LEU A 100 -12.11 -1.10 14.67
C LEU A 100 -12.20 0.05 13.65
N VAL A 101 -12.52 -0.27 12.41
CA VAL A 101 -12.70 0.73 11.34
C VAL A 101 -14.05 0.55 10.68
N ASN A 102 -14.63 1.61 10.08
CA ASN A 102 -15.82 1.42 9.26
C ASN A 102 -15.50 0.55 8.04
N ARG A 103 -16.46 -0.29 7.66
CA ARG A 103 -16.35 -1.14 6.47
C ARG A 103 -16.53 -0.32 5.21
N LEU A 104 -15.61 -0.46 4.24
CA LEU A 104 -15.78 0.02 2.89
C LEU A 104 -16.76 -0.88 2.12
N LYS A 105 -17.53 -0.31 1.21
CA LYS A 105 -18.48 -1.04 0.36
C LYS A 105 -17.83 -1.52 -0.92
N GLY A 106 -18.47 -2.50 -1.57
CA GLY A 106 -18.06 -2.99 -2.88
C GLY A 106 -16.97 -4.04 -2.85
N ALA A 107 -16.14 -4.07 -3.89
CA ALA A 107 -15.07 -5.04 -4.07
C ALA A 107 -13.87 -4.44 -4.81
N SER A 108 -12.74 -5.14 -4.78
CA SER A 108 -11.55 -4.74 -5.54
C SER A 108 -11.71 -5.06 -7.02
N GLU A 109 -11.31 -4.11 -7.90
CA GLU A 109 -11.33 -4.29 -9.34
C GLU A 109 -9.99 -4.85 -9.84
N LEU A 110 -9.96 -6.16 -10.05
CA LEU A 110 -8.74 -6.87 -10.45
C LEU A 110 -8.39 -6.74 -11.93
N GLN A 111 -9.33 -6.24 -12.76
CA GLN A 111 -9.14 -5.99 -14.18
C GLN A 111 -9.44 -4.52 -14.53
N PRO A 112 -8.63 -3.58 -14.03
CA PRO A 112 -8.95 -2.16 -14.11
C PRO A 112 -8.98 -1.66 -15.56
N THR A 113 -9.96 -0.80 -15.83
CA THR A 113 -10.08 -0.03 -17.06
C THR A 113 -9.32 1.30 -16.95
N ALA A 114 -9.25 2.05 -18.06
CA ALA A 114 -8.71 3.42 -18.06
C ALA A 114 -9.50 4.36 -17.11
N GLN A 115 -10.82 4.14 -16.96
CA GLN A 115 -11.66 4.91 -16.05
C GLN A 115 -11.28 4.65 -14.58
N HIS A 116 -11.10 3.39 -14.19
CA HIS A 116 -10.61 3.06 -12.83
C HIS A 116 -9.24 3.70 -12.56
N CYS A 117 -8.31 3.61 -13.53
CA CYS A 117 -6.99 4.24 -13.43
C CYS A 117 -7.07 5.77 -13.29
N GLN A 118 -8.00 6.42 -14.01
CA GLN A 118 -8.25 7.85 -13.87
C GLN A 118 -8.73 8.21 -12.46
N ILE A 119 -9.68 7.46 -11.93
CA ILE A 119 -10.26 7.69 -10.59
C ILE A 119 -9.19 7.50 -9.50
N VAL A 120 -8.43 6.41 -9.58
CA VAL A 120 -7.37 6.12 -8.59
C VAL A 120 -6.25 7.15 -8.67
N GLY A 121 -5.83 7.56 -9.89
CA GLY A 121 -4.81 8.59 -10.08
C GLY A 121 -5.21 9.96 -9.50
N ASP A 122 -6.48 10.39 -9.69
CA ASP A 122 -7.02 11.61 -9.09
C ASP A 122 -7.00 11.50 -7.54
N MET A 123 -7.50 10.39 -7.01
CA MET A 123 -7.61 10.21 -5.56
C MET A 123 -6.26 10.04 -4.88
N LEU A 124 -5.29 9.35 -5.50
CA LEU A 124 -3.91 9.27 -4.99
C LEU A 124 -3.28 10.66 -4.85
N ALA A 125 -3.46 11.52 -5.86
CA ALA A 125 -2.97 12.90 -5.78
C ALA A 125 -3.63 13.70 -4.65
N ARG A 126 -4.94 13.52 -4.45
CA ARG A 126 -5.67 14.13 -3.31
C ARG A 126 -5.17 13.60 -1.98
N MET A 127 -4.92 12.29 -1.87
CA MET A 127 -4.37 11.66 -0.67
C MET A 127 -3.00 12.26 -0.32
N HIS A 128 -2.09 12.39 -1.29
CA HIS A 128 -0.78 13.02 -1.07
C HIS A 128 -0.90 14.47 -0.59
N LEU A 129 -1.82 15.25 -1.17
CA LEU A 129 -2.07 16.62 -0.73
C LEU A 129 -2.68 16.69 0.66
N ALA A 130 -3.62 15.80 0.96
CA ALA A 130 -4.26 15.72 2.27
C ALA A 130 -3.32 15.28 3.39
N ALA A 131 -2.29 14.47 3.06
CA ALA A 131 -1.28 14.01 4.01
C ALA A 131 -0.13 15.02 4.23
N ARG A 132 -0.13 16.18 3.58
CA ARG A 132 0.98 17.15 3.60
C ARG A 132 1.30 17.69 4.99
N ASP A 133 0.29 17.86 5.81
CA ASP A 133 0.36 18.38 7.19
C ASP A 133 0.19 17.28 8.24
N PHE A 134 0.39 16.03 7.88
CA PHE A 134 0.40 14.93 8.83
C PHE A 134 1.68 14.96 9.68
N GLU A 135 1.52 15.08 11.00
CA GLU A 135 2.64 15.40 11.91
C GLU A 135 3.49 14.20 12.30
N LEU A 136 2.91 12.98 12.31
CA LEU A 136 3.69 11.80 12.67
C LEU A 136 4.61 11.39 11.51
N SER A 137 5.80 10.95 11.86
CA SER A 137 6.80 10.52 10.88
C SER A 137 7.30 9.12 11.19
N GLN A 138 7.25 8.27 10.19
CA GLN A 138 7.87 6.94 10.18
C GLN A 138 8.48 6.73 8.80
N PRO A 139 9.75 6.36 8.67
CA PRO A 139 10.32 6.10 7.36
C PRO A 139 9.61 4.92 6.69
N ASN A 140 9.64 4.88 5.36
CA ASN A 140 9.22 3.68 4.63
C ASN A 140 10.12 2.50 5.05
N LEU A 141 9.55 1.58 5.83
CA LEU A 141 10.27 0.41 6.38
C LEU A 141 10.68 -0.62 5.29
N ARG A 142 10.14 -0.48 4.07
CA ARG A 142 10.50 -1.26 2.89
C ARG A 142 11.26 -0.44 1.85
N GLY A 143 11.80 0.72 2.26
CA GLY A 143 12.61 1.60 1.42
C GLY A 143 14.06 1.11 1.22
N LEU A 144 14.90 1.98 0.66
CA LEU A 144 16.27 1.68 0.24
C LEU A 144 17.14 1.02 1.32
N ASN A 145 17.04 1.45 2.58
CA ASN A 145 17.81 0.84 3.68
C ASN A 145 17.46 -0.64 3.86
N TRP A 146 16.18 -0.99 3.75
CA TRP A 146 15.75 -2.38 3.81
C TRP A 146 16.25 -3.18 2.61
N TRP A 147 16.29 -2.60 1.39
CA TRP A 147 16.82 -3.29 0.21
C TRP A 147 18.29 -3.65 0.40
N ILE A 148 19.10 -2.68 0.89
CA ILE A 148 20.54 -2.87 1.16
C ILE A 148 20.77 -4.01 2.17
N GLN A 149 19.92 -4.11 3.19
CA GLN A 149 20.04 -5.15 4.23
C GLN A 149 19.52 -6.52 3.77
N THR A 150 18.51 -6.53 2.89
CA THR A 150 17.80 -7.77 2.50
C THR A 150 18.45 -8.45 1.32
N VAL A 151 18.92 -7.70 0.31
CA VAL A 151 19.47 -8.28 -0.91
C VAL A 151 20.61 -9.27 -0.62
N PRO A 152 21.61 -9.00 0.24
CA PRO A 152 22.64 -9.97 0.55
C PRO A 152 22.13 -11.32 1.08
N GLN A 153 20.98 -11.34 1.76
CA GLN A 153 20.42 -12.54 2.39
C GLN A 153 19.67 -13.43 1.40
N ILE A 154 19.29 -12.92 0.24
CA ILE A 154 18.55 -13.68 -0.78
C ILE A 154 19.42 -14.10 -1.97
N LEU A 155 20.64 -13.57 -2.10
CA LEU A 155 21.51 -13.84 -3.26
C LEU A 155 21.83 -15.32 -3.44
N GLU A 156 22.04 -16.06 -2.36
CA GLU A 156 22.40 -17.50 -2.40
C GLU A 156 21.32 -18.38 -3.05
N PHE A 157 20.07 -17.89 -3.12
CA PHE A 157 18.95 -18.63 -3.70
C PHE A 157 18.71 -18.29 -5.18
N LEU A 158 19.46 -17.34 -5.75
CA LEU A 158 19.21 -16.81 -7.08
C LEU A 158 20.16 -17.39 -8.12
N THR A 159 19.71 -17.41 -9.38
CA THR A 159 20.62 -17.67 -10.50
C THR A 159 21.63 -16.52 -10.65
N PRO A 160 22.81 -16.77 -11.28
CA PRO A 160 23.80 -15.70 -11.52
C PRO A 160 23.21 -14.50 -12.26
N GLU A 161 22.33 -14.72 -13.22
CA GLU A 161 21.69 -13.67 -14.02
C GLU A 161 20.73 -12.81 -13.17
N CYS A 162 19.91 -13.48 -12.32
CA CYS A 162 19.01 -12.77 -11.39
C CYS A 162 19.81 -11.98 -10.35
N SER A 163 20.86 -12.57 -9.79
CA SER A 163 21.75 -11.92 -8.84
C SER A 163 22.43 -10.70 -9.44
N GLN A 164 22.92 -10.81 -10.68
CA GLN A 164 23.55 -9.70 -11.39
C GLN A 164 22.56 -8.54 -11.61
N LEU A 165 21.35 -8.83 -12.11
CA LEU A 165 20.32 -7.81 -12.31
C LEU A 165 19.95 -7.11 -10.99
N LEU A 166 19.76 -7.90 -9.94
CA LEU A 166 19.38 -7.38 -8.62
C LEU A 166 20.44 -6.45 -8.03
N LEU A 167 21.72 -6.87 -8.10
CA LEU A 167 22.85 -6.08 -7.61
C LEU A 167 23.08 -4.81 -8.43
N GLN A 168 22.97 -4.89 -9.76
CA GLN A 168 23.11 -3.73 -10.63
C GLN A 168 22.00 -2.70 -10.37
N GLU A 169 20.77 -3.17 -10.20
CA GLU A 169 19.65 -2.26 -9.93
C GLU A 169 19.75 -1.64 -8.53
N LEU A 170 20.13 -2.44 -7.52
CA LEU A 170 20.38 -1.91 -6.17
C LEU A 170 21.46 -0.83 -6.17
N ALA A 171 22.61 -1.09 -6.83
CA ALA A 171 23.69 -0.11 -6.94
C ALA A 171 23.20 1.18 -7.62
N PHE A 172 22.44 1.06 -8.73
CA PHE A 172 21.85 2.20 -9.42
C PHE A 172 20.96 3.04 -8.49
N GLN A 173 20.11 2.40 -7.68
CA GLN A 173 19.22 3.11 -6.76
C GLN A 173 19.98 3.76 -5.58
N VAL A 174 21.05 3.12 -5.10
CA VAL A 174 21.95 3.71 -4.09
C VAL A 174 22.62 4.98 -4.64
N ASP A 175 23.21 4.91 -5.83
CA ASP A 175 23.86 6.04 -6.46
C ASP A 175 22.88 7.19 -6.73
N LEU A 176 21.67 6.86 -7.21
CA LEU A 176 20.60 7.84 -7.45
C LEU A 176 20.20 8.56 -6.17
N SER A 177 20.07 7.84 -5.06
CA SER A 177 19.65 8.40 -3.77
C SER A 177 20.60 9.48 -3.23
N ALA A 178 21.85 9.44 -3.62
CA ALA A 178 22.87 10.41 -3.24
C ALA A 178 22.79 11.72 -4.05
N GLN A 179 22.12 11.72 -5.21
CA GLN A 179 22.08 12.85 -6.14
C GLN A 179 21.19 14.00 -5.63
N PRO A 180 21.55 15.25 -5.93
CA PRO A 180 20.76 16.42 -5.53
C PRO A 180 19.33 16.40 -6.06
N VAL A 181 19.12 15.96 -7.29
CA VAL A 181 17.78 15.86 -7.90
C VAL A 181 16.88 14.90 -7.15
N PHE A 182 17.39 13.77 -6.65
CA PHE A 182 16.63 12.85 -5.81
C PHE A 182 16.26 13.47 -4.45
N LYS A 183 17.21 14.20 -3.85
CA LYS A 183 17.00 14.88 -2.56
C LYS A 183 15.95 16.00 -2.65
N SER A 184 15.73 16.56 -3.85
CA SER A 184 14.73 17.60 -4.10
C SER A 184 13.32 17.06 -4.36
N LEU A 185 13.13 15.73 -4.43
CA LEU A 185 11.80 15.13 -4.62
C LEU A 185 10.85 15.46 -3.47
N PRO A 186 9.61 15.86 -3.75
CA PRO A 186 8.58 16.04 -2.74
C PRO A 186 8.34 14.75 -1.95
N LYS A 187 8.25 14.89 -0.61
CA LYS A 187 8.07 13.79 0.33
C LYS A 187 6.89 14.04 1.26
N GLY A 188 6.30 12.96 1.75
CA GLY A 188 5.24 12.98 2.74
C GLY A 188 4.79 11.56 3.07
N ALA A 189 3.71 11.43 3.83
CA ALA A 189 3.13 10.12 4.05
C ALA A 189 2.60 9.55 2.73
N VAL A 190 2.91 8.29 2.47
CA VAL A 190 2.54 7.49 1.30
C VAL A 190 1.92 6.18 1.74
N HIS A 191 1.13 5.56 0.85
CA HIS A 191 0.58 4.23 1.09
C HIS A 191 1.65 3.14 0.92
N ALA A 192 2.48 3.26 -0.10
CA ALA A 192 3.59 2.39 -0.47
C ALA A 192 3.21 0.95 -0.88
N ASP A 193 1.89 0.64 -0.95
CA ASP A 193 1.35 -0.68 -1.33
C ASP A 193 -0.04 -0.57 -1.99
N LEU A 194 -0.33 0.54 -2.70
CA LEU A 194 -1.66 0.81 -3.27
C LEU A 194 -1.86 0.05 -4.58
N PHE A 195 -1.91 -1.28 -4.48
CA PHE A 195 -2.28 -2.18 -5.56
C PHE A 195 -3.79 -2.23 -5.77
N ARG A 196 -4.21 -2.81 -6.89
CA ARG A 196 -5.62 -2.95 -7.25
C ARG A 196 -6.45 -3.74 -6.23
N ASP A 197 -5.85 -4.65 -5.49
CA ASP A 197 -6.49 -5.43 -4.42
C ASP A 197 -6.62 -4.65 -3.10
N ASN A 198 -5.95 -3.49 -2.96
CA ASN A 198 -6.05 -2.58 -1.82
C ASN A 198 -6.96 -1.36 -2.09
N VAL A 199 -7.76 -1.43 -3.15
CA VAL A 199 -8.74 -0.39 -3.51
C VAL A 199 -10.11 -1.01 -3.73
N MET A 200 -11.13 -0.42 -3.12
CA MET A 200 -12.52 -0.86 -3.24
C MET A 200 -13.31 0.06 -4.17
N PHE A 201 -14.12 -0.54 -5.02
CA PHE A 201 -15.12 0.13 -5.84
C PHE A 201 -16.52 -0.38 -5.50
N ASP A 202 -17.48 0.51 -5.39
CA ASP A 202 -18.90 0.22 -5.34
C ASP A 202 -19.49 0.63 -6.69
N GLU A 203 -19.75 -0.33 -7.55
CA GLU A 203 -19.96 -0.14 -8.99
C GLU A 203 -18.77 0.64 -9.61
N ASP A 204 -19.02 1.78 -10.26
CA ASP A 204 -17.99 2.65 -10.86
C ASP A 204 -17.45 3.72 -9.90
N HIS A 205 -17.83 3.70 -8.61
CA HIS A 205 -17.43 4.69 -7.63
C HIS A 205 -16.33 4.16 -6.71
N LEU A 206 -15.25 4.92 -6.55
CA LEU A 206 -14.23 4.61 -5.58
C LEU A 206 -14.81 4.65 -4.17
N SER A 207 -14.86 3.48 -3.52
CA SER A 207 -15.29 3.35 -2.13
C SER A 207 -14.16 3.65 -1.14
N GLY A 208 -12.93 3.30 -1.49
CA GLY A 208 -11.77 3.72 -0.71
C GLY A 208 -10.51 2.91 -0.89
N PHE A 209 -9.43 3.42 -0.29
CA PHE A 209 -8.12 2.80 -0.16
C PHE A 209 -8.00 2.16 1.22
N PHE A 210 -7.46 0.95 1.31
CA PHE A 210 -7.27 0.26 2.60
C PHE A 210 -5.91 -0.46 2.65
N ASP A 211 -5.60 -1.08 3.78
CA ASP A 211 -4.32 -1.75 4.06
C ASP A 211 -3.11 -0.80 4.11
N PHE A 212 -3.17 0.19 5.00
CA PHE A 212 -2.13 1.20 5.22
C PHE A 212 -0.92 0.69 6.01
N TYR A 213 -0.78 -0.60 6.30
CA TYR A 213 0.26 -1.11 7.23
C TYR A 213 1.66 -1.20 6.62
N PHE A 214 1.81 -0.82 5.34
CA PHE A 214 3.09 -0.51 4.70
C PHE A 214 3.36 0.98 4.53
N ALA A 215 2.44 1.84 4.95
CA ALA A 215 2.58 3.28 4.84
C ALA A 215 3.82 3.81 5.59
N GLY A 216 4.36 4.89 5.10
CA GLY A 216 5.53 5.55 5.69
C GLY A 216 5.76 6.90 5.04
N VAL A 217 6.81 7.59 5.44
CA VAL A 217 7.27 8.81 4.77
C VAL A 217 8.26 8.43 3.68
N ASP A 218 7.90 8.75 2.43
CA ASP A 218 8.73 8.54 1.25
C ASP A 218 8.45 9.63 0.20
N THR A 219 9.07 9.54 -0.98
CA THR A 219 8.75 10.42 -2.10
C THR A 219 7.37 10.07 -2.65
N TRP A 220 6.56 11.08 -2.96
CA TRP A 220 5.25 10.84 -3.61
C TRP A 220 5.38 10.18 -4.98
N LEU A 221 6.53 10.41 -5.64
CA LEU A 221 6.84 9.76 -6.90
C LEU A 221 7.04 8.25 -6.76
N PHE A 222 7.57 7.76 -5.61
CA PHE A 222 7.65 6.33 -5.31
C PHE A 222 6.25 5.70 -5.24
N ASP A 223 5.33 6.32 -4.48
CA ASP A 223 3.97 5.82 -4.33
C ASP A 223 3.19 5.82 -5.65
N LEU A 224 3.31 6.90 -6.44
CA LEU A 224 2.79 6.95 -7.81
C LEU A 224 3.37 5.80 -8.64
N SER A 225 4.67 5.53 -8.55
CA SER A 225 5.33 4.47 -9.32
C SER A 225 4.88 3.07 -8.91
N VAL A 226 4.57 2.85 -7.62
CA VAL A 226 3.95 1.61 -7.11
C VAL A 226 2.61 1.39 -7.82
N CYS A 227 1.74 2.40 -7.81
CA CYS A 227 0.43 2.33 -8.48
C CYS A 227 0.56 2.07 -9.98
N LEU A 228 1.42 2.81 -10.68
CA LEU A 228 1.59 2.63 -12.13
C LEU A 228 2.06 1.23 -12.49
N ASN A 229 2.94 0.63 -11.68
CA ASN A 229 3.48 -0.72 -11.89
C ASN A 229 2.47 -1.84 -11.60
N ASP A 230 1.32 -1.55 -11.03
CA ASP A 230 0.24 -2.51 -10.86
C ASP A 230 -0.97 -2.16 -11.75
N TRP A 231 -1.54 -0.98 -11.60
CA TRP A 231 -2.78 -0.57 -12.25
C TRP A 231 -2.69 -0.47 -13.79
N CYS A 232 -1.52 -0.09 -14.29
CA CYS A 232 -1.35 0.32 -15.68
C CYS A 232 -0.63 -0.72 -16.54
N ILE A 233 -0.52 -1.98 -16.11
CA ILE A 233 0.27 -2.99 -16.81
C ILE A 233 -0.56 -4.17 -17.31
N ASP A 234 -0.10 -4.81 -18.36
CA ASP A 234 -0.46 -6.18 -18.69
C ASP A 234 0.27 -7.13 -17.73
N LEU A 235 -0.46 -7.92 -16.95
CA LEU A 235 0.10 -8.80 -15.92
C LEU A 235 0.97 -9.92 -16.47
N LYS A 236 0.79 -10.32 -17.74
CA LYS A 236 1.56 -11.40 -18.35
C LYS A 236 2.95 -10.94 -18.78
N THR A 237 3.01 -9.73 -19.34
CA THR A 237 4.24 -9.18 -19.94
C THR A 237 4.97 -8.19 -19.01
N GLY A 238 4.27 -7.56 -18.07
CA GLY A 238 4.77 -6.44 -17.29
C GLY A 238 4.84 -5.12 -18.04
N SER A 239 4.47 -5.10 -19.34
CA SER A 239 4.47 -3.89 -20.17
C SER A 239 3.32 -2.96 -19.80
N PHE A 240 3.51 -1.65 -20.00
CA PHE A 240 2.44 -0.70 -19.78
C PHE A 240 1.33 -0.83 -20.82
N ASP A 241 0.08 -0.76 -20.36
CA ASP A 241 -1.08 -0.42 -21.14
C ASP A 241 -1.13 1.10 -21.30
N SER A 242 -1.00 1.60 -22.51
CA SER A 242 -0.88 3.05 -22.77
C SER A 242 -2.14 3.83 -22.39
N GLN A 243 -3.32 3.26 -22.57
CA GLN A 243 -4.59 3.95 -22.23
C GLN A 243 -4.72 4.12 -20.71
N ARG A 244 -4.46 3.06 -19.94
CA ARG A 244 -4.48 3.09 -18.47
C ARG A 244 -3.40 4.01 -17.91
N LEU A 245 -2.18 3.91 -18.44
CA LEU A 245 -1.06 4.76 -18.04
C LEU A 245 -1.36 6.26 -18.25
N HIS A 246 -1.83 6.62 -19.45
CA HIS A 246 -2.21 8.00 -19.76
C HIS A 246 -3.35 8.51 -18.85
N ALA A 247 -4.38 7.68 -18.65
CA ALA A 247 -5.52 8.06 -17.80
C ALA A 247 -5.08 8.33 -16.35
N PHE A 248 -4.23 7.45 -15.80
CA PHE A 248 -3.72 7.58 -14.43
C PHE A 248 -2.86 8.84 -14.25
N ILE A 249 -1.83 8.98 -15.10
CA ILE A 249 -0.87 10.09 -14.99
C ILE A 249 -1.55 11.44 -15.22
N LYS A 250 -2.43 11.55 -16.24
CA LYS A 250 -3.16 12.81 -16.52
C LYS A 250 -4.10 13.19 -15.37
N ALA A 251 -4.77 12.22 -14.75
CA ALA A 251 -5.64 12.49 -13.62
C ALA A 251 -4.83 12.95 -12.39
N TYR A 252 -3.73 12.27 -12.08
CA TYR A 252 -2.83 12.68 -11.02
C TYR A 252 -2.25 14.08 -11.25
N GLN A 253 -1.71 14.34 -12.45
CA GLN A 253 -1.13 15.62 -12.87
C GLN A 253 -2.11 16.79 -12.74
N ARG A 254 -3.40 16.57 -13.06
CA ARG A 254 -4.44 17.60 -12.97
C ARG A 254 -4.66 18.09 -11.53
N VAL A 255 -4.56 17.18 -10.56
CA VAL A 255 -4.76 17.48 -9.13
C VAL A 255 -3.46 17.99 -8.49
N ARG A 256 -2.36 17.31 -8.78
CA ARG A 256 -1.02 17.63 -8.27
C ARG A 256 0.00 17.56 -9.41
N PRO A 257 0.37 18.72 -9.97
CA PRO A 257 1.38 18.76 -11.02
C PRO A 257 2.73 18.18 -10.55
N LEU A 258 3.34 17.35 -11.42
CA LEU A 258 4.67 16.80 -11.19
C LEU A 258 5.72 17.91 -11.30
N SER A 259 6.61 17.99 -10.32
CA SER A 259 7.77 18.90 -10.36
C SER A 259 8.75 18.50 -11.47
N ALA A 260 9.71 19.36 -11.79
CA ALA A 260 10.75 19.05 -12.78
C ALA A 260 11.56 17.81 -12.37
N SER A 261 11.94 17.71 -11.07
CA SER A 261 12.66 16.55 -10.56
C SER A 261 11.84 15.26 -10.62
N GLU A 262 10.51 15.32 -10.41
CA GLU A 262 9.65 14.15 -10.55
C GLU A 262 9.53 13.69 -12.00
N ARG A 263 9.42 14.62 -12.96
CA ARG A 263 9.42 14.26 -14.39
C ARG A 263 10.75 13.66 -14.84
N GLU A 264 11.86 14.20 -14.36
CA GLU A 264 13.21 13.66 -14.64
C GLU A 264 13.38 12.24 -14.06
N LEU A 265 12.88 12.01 -12.85
CA LEU A 265 13.11 10.77 -12.11
C LEU A 265 11.98 9.73 -12.22
N ILE A 266 10.96 9.94 -13.05
CA ILE A 266 9.84 8.99 -13.17
C ILE A 266 10.30 7.57 -13.53
N ASN A 267 11.20 7.43 -14.53
CA ASN A 267 11.68 6.12 -14.96
C ASN A 267 12.56 5.43 -13.90
N PRO A 268 13.54 6.10 -13.27
CA PRO A 268 14.24 5.57 -12.10
C PRO A 268 13.31 5.12 -10.96
N MET A 269 12.25 5.87 -10.68
CA MET A 269 11.32 5.53 -9.59
C MET A 269 10.38 4.39 -9.94
N LEU A 270 9.98 4.24 -11.20
CA LEU A 270 9.27 3.05 -11.69
C LEU A 270 10.11 1.79 -11.50
N ARG A 271 11.43 1.87 -11.74
CA ARG A 271 12.38 0.78 -11.48
C ARG A 271 12.50 0.51 -9.98
N ALA A 272 12.63 1.54 -9.15
CA ALA A 272 12.69 1.45 -7.68
C ALA A 272 11.47 0.72 -7.10
N ALA A 273 10.27 1.10 -7.54
CA ALA A 273 9.03 0.44 -7.10
C ALA A 273 8.99 -1.04 -7.52
N ALA A 274 9.39 -1.37 -8.75
CA ALA A 274 9.47 -2.76 -9.20
C ALA A 274 10.51 -3.57 -8.41
N LEU A 275 11.69 -2.99 -8.14
CA LEU A 275 12.75 -3.60 -7.34
C LEU A 275 12.26 -3.93 -5.92
N ARG A 276 11.58 -2.98 -5.25
CA ARG A 276 11.04 -3.16 -3.90
C ARG A 276 10.17 -4.42 -3.82
N PHE A 277 9.24 -4.58 -4.76
CA PHE A 277 8.33 -5.71 -4.75
C PHE A 277 8.99 -7.01 -5.21
N TRP A 278 9.98 -6.95 -6.09
CA TRP A 278 10.78 -8.12 -6.44
C TRP A 278 11.56 -8.65 -5.24
N ILE A 279 12.24 -7.77 -4.50
CA ILE A 279 12.94 -8.12 -3.25
C ILE A 279 11.96 -8.72 -2.24
N SER A 280 10.79 -8.11 -2.02
CA SER A 280 9.80 -8.64 -1.06
C SER A 280 9.34 -10.05 -1.41
N ARG A 281 9.03 -10.30 -2.68
CA ARG A 281 8.56 -11.63 -3.10
C ARG A 281 9.66 -12.69 -3.06
N LEU A 282 10.91 -12.33 -3.37
CA LEU A 282 12.06 -13.21 -3.18
C LEU A 282 12.28 -13.53 -1.70
N TRP A 283 12.19 -12.52 -0.84
CA TRP A 283 12.28 -12.71 0.61
C TRP A 283 11.23 -13.68 1.12
N ASP A 284 9.96 -13.45 0.77
CA ASP A 284 8.84 -14.28 1.24
C ASP A 284 8.92 -15.72 0.70
N LEU A 285 9.51 -15.92 -0.49
CA LEU A 285 9.69 -17.23 -1.09
C LEU A 285 10.82 -18.03 -0.43
N HIS A 286 11.98 -17.40 -0.22
CA HIS A 286 13.21 -18.11 0.18
C HIS A 286 13.48 -18.08 1.68
N LEU A 287 12.97 -17.05 2.36
CA LEU A 287 13.12 -16.87 3.81
C LEU A 287 11.72 -16.72 4.46
N PRO A 288 10.85 -17.74 4.31
CA PRO A 288 9.49 -17.67 4.81
C PRO A 288 9.49 -17.54 6.33
N ARG A 289 8.64 -16.66 6.84
CA ARG A 289 8.43 -16.52 8.28
C ARG A 289 7.55 -17.68 8.76
N GLU A 290 7.71 -18.12 10.02
CA GLU A 290 7.07 -19.30 10.61
C GLU A 290 5.52 -19.37 10.54
N ALA A 291 4.85 -18.31 10.15
CA ALA A 291 3.39 -18.23 10.02
C ALA A 291 2.85 -18.35 8.59
N ASN A 292 3.68 -18.67 7.58
CA ASN A 292 3.26 -18.70 6.18
C ASN A 292 2.53 -19.99 5.81
N LEU A 293 1.25 -20.07 6.15
CA LEU A 293 0.27 -20.97 5.51
C LEU A 293 -0.13 -20.48 4.11
N LEU A 294 0.45 -19.37 3.63
CA LEU A 294 0.09 -18.72 2.38
C LEU A 294 1.12 -19.00 1.29
N LYS A 295 0.62 -19.27 0.10
CA LYS A 295 1.43 -19.44 -1.09
C LYS A 295 2.10 -18.09 -1.41
N ALA A 296 3.44 -18.06 -1.38
CA ALA A 296 4.20 -16.89 -1.77
C ALA A 296 3.82 -16.43 -3.18
N HIS A 297 3.69 -15.12 -3.39
CA HIS A 297 3.47 -14.56 -4.72
C HIS A 297 4.66 -14.84 -5.63
N ASP A 298 4.39 -15.08 -6.93
CA ASP A 298 5.42 -15.30 -7.94
C ASP A 298 6.40 -14.12 -8.03
N PRO A 299 7.68 -14.27 -7.67
CA PRO A 299 8.66 -13.20 -7.78
C PRO A 299 8.99 -12.85 -9.23
N GLN A 300 8.83 -13.77 -10.19
CA GLN A 300 9.09 -13.52 -11.61
C GLN A 300 8.20 -12.39 -12.18
N HIS A 301 7.04 -12.14 -11.56
CA HIS A 301 6.19 -11.04 -11.98
C HIS A 301 6.92 -9.70 -11.90
N PHE A 302 7.50 -9.35 -10.74
CA PHE A 302 8.20 -8.06 -10.59
C PHE A 302 9.60 -8.05 -11.21
N GLU A 303 10.21 -9.20 -11.43
CA GLU A 303 11.40 -9.31 -12.31
C GLU A 303 11.05 -8.87 -13.74
N ARG A 304 9.93 -9.38 -14.30
CA ARG A 304 9.45 -8.97 -15.63
C ARG A 304 9.11 -7.48 -15.69
N VAL A 305 8.42 -6.97 -14.66
CA VAL A 305 8.09 -5.54 -14.55
C VAL A 305 9.37 -4.71 -14.54
N LEU A 306 10.35 -5.04 -13.70
CA LEU A 306 11.63 -4.32 -13.63
C LEU A 306 12.36 -4.32 -14.99
N LYS A 307 12.47 -5.49 -15.63
CA LYS A 307 13.07 -5.59 -16.97
C LYS A 307 12.32 -4.70 -17.99
N ALA A 308 10.98 -4.70 -17.96
CA ALA A 308 10.20 -3.85 -18.84
C ALA A 308 10.47 -2.35 -18.56
N ARG A 309 10.68 -1.91 -17.30
CA ARG A 309 11.03 -0.51 -16.98
C ARG A 309 12.44 -0.14 -17.40
N ILE A 310 13.38 -1.08 -17.39
CA ILE A 310 14.75 -0.85 -17.85
C ILE A 310 14.79 -0.70 -19.37
N PHE A 311 14.12 -1.59 -20.11
CA PHE A 311 14.22 -1.65 -21.55
C PHE A 311 13.23 -0.73 -22.30
N HIS A 312 12.12 -0.35 -21.65
CA HIS A 312 11.05 0.45 -22.24
C HIS A 312 10.66 1.61 -21.32
N PRO A 313 11.54 2.64 -21.19
CA PRO A 313 11.22 3.83 -20.39
C PRO A 313 10.04 4.60 -21.02
N ILE A 314 9.24 5.24 -20.16
CA ILE A 314 8.15 6.11 -20.62
C ILE A 314 8.67 7.50 -20.97
N HIS A 315 8.00 8.14 -21.93
CA HIS A 315 8.24 9.55 -22.33
C HIS A 315 7.17 10.41 -21.66
N ILE A 316 7.45 10.85 -20.41
CA ILE A 316 6.48 11.56 -19.58
C ILE A 316 5.94 12.84 -20.23
N GLU A 317 6.78 13.57 -20.97
CA GLU A 317 6.39 14.81 -21.65
C GLU A 317 5.34 14.55 -22.74
N HIS A 318 5.46 13.43 -23.49
CA HIS A 318 4.42 13.02 -24.45
C HIS A 318 3.10 12.68 -23.79
N ILE A 319 3.13 12.06 -22.59
CA ILE A 319 1.92 11.73 -21.83
C ILE A 319 1.24 13.01 -21.34
N LEU A 320 2.02 13.99 -20.90
CA LEU A 320 1.52 15.25 -20.40
C LEU A 320 1.11 16.24 -21.50
N GLY A 321 1.58 16.03 -22.75
CA GLY A 321 1.24 16.84 -23.90
C GLY A 321 2.12 18.08 -24.08
N TYR A 322 3.40 17.97 -23.65
CA TYR A 322 4.44 18.97 -23.87
C TYR A 322 5.27 18.63 -25.12
#